data_5d8452d1447c071647863c2892970b29
#
_entry.id   5d8452d1447c071647863c2892970b29
#
_cell.length_a   1.000
_cell.length_b   1.000
_cell.length_c   1.000
_cell.angle_alpha   90.00
_cell.angle_beta   90.00
_cell.angle_gamma   90.00
#
_symmetry.space_group_name_H-M   'P 1'
#
loop_
_entity.id
_entity.type
_entity.pdbx_description
1 polymer ?
#
loop_
_entity_poly.entity_id
_entity_poly.type
_entity_poly.pdbx_seq_one_letter_code
_entity_poly.pdbx_strand_id
1 'polypeptide(L)'
;MKIVQKGVLVYIVCQLINSLGTGIYTTVSWSMMGDAIDYNEWKTGNREEGTVYALHSFFRKLAQGVGPSIVIAVLGLLGYVSELGTTGQSPEVAHRACWLVAGLYLFSAVMQFIGVGVIFNLNKKTLATMNDELNARRAASK
;
A
#
# COMPACT_ATOMS: atom_id res chain seq x y z
N MET A 1 -21.80 -24.35 17.46
CA MET A 1 -21.83 -24.35 15.99
C MET A 1 -22.32 -23.02 15.39
N LYS A 2 -23.48 -22.47 15.75
CA LYS A 2 -24.02 -21.19 15.17
C LYS A 2 -23.15 -19.94 15.45
N ILE A 3 -22.44 -19.85 16.58
CA ILE A 3 -21.57 -18.70 16.91
C ILE A 3 -20.32 -18.68 16.03
N VAL A 4 -19.71 -19.85 15.79
CA VAL A 4 -18.53 -19.99 14.93
C VAL A 4 -18.90 -19.64 13.47
N GLN A 5 -20.07 -20.09 12.97
CA GLN A 5 -20.55 -19.74 11.64
C GLN A 5 -20.78 -18.24 11.46
N LYS A 6 -21.34 -17.54 12.46
CA LYS A 6 -21.50 -16.09 12.42
C LYS A 6 -20.15 -15.36 12.39
N GLY A 7 -19.16 -15.82 13.18
CA GLY A 7 -17.82 -15.24 13.18
C GLY A 7 -17.11 -15.40 11.83
N VAL A 8 -17.23 -16.58 11.21
CA VAL A 8 -16.67 -16.85 9.89
C VAL A 8 -17.33 -15.96 8.80
N LEU A 9 -18.64 -15.80 8.85
CA LEU A 9 -19.37 -14.96 7.88
C LEU A 9 -18.95 -13.49 8.00
N VAL A 10 -18.86 -12.97 9.21
CA VAL A 10 -18.36 -11.61 9.45
C VAL A 10 -16.94 -11.44 8.94
N TYR A 11 -16.06 -12.40 9.19
CA TYR A 11 -14.68 -12.39 8.69
C TYR A 11 -14.64 -12.35 7.16
N ILE A 12 -15.43 -13.19 6.48
CA ILE A 12 -15.48 -13.21 5.00
C ILE A 12 -15.96 -11.87 4.46
N VAL A 13 -17.00 -11.26 5.02
CA VAL A 13 -17.51 -9.96 4.60
C VAL A 13 -16.44 -8.87 4.78
N CYS A 14 -15.80 -8.82 5.95
CA CYS A 14 -14.71 -7.89 6.20
C CYS A 14 -13.55 -8.07 5.23
N GLN A 15 -13.20 -9.31 4.90
CA GLN A 15 -12.13 -9.63 3.96
C GLN A 15 -12.49 -9.21 2.51
N LEU A 16 -13.73 -9.37 2.09
CA LEU A 16 -14.21 -8.90 0.80
C LEU A 16 -14.12 -7.37 0.70
N ILE A 17 -14.56 -6.64 1.72
CA ILE A 17 -14.46 -5.17 1.76
C ILE A 17 -13.00 -4.73 1.71
N ASN A 18 -12.13 -5.39 2.48
CA ASN A 18 -10.69 -5.10 2.48
C ASN A 18 -10.07 -5.35 1.10
N SER A 19 -10.42 -6.45 0.44
CA SER A 19 -9.91 -6.80 -0.90
C SER A 19 -10.35 -5.78 -1.95
N LEU A 20 -11.59 -5.31 -1.90
CA LEU A 20 -12.08 -4.24 -2.79
C LEU A 20 -11.31 -2.94 -2.56
N GLY A 21 -11.12 -2.54 -1.30
CA GLY A 21 -10.36 -1.34 -0.95
C GLY A 21 -8.90 -1.41 -1.44
N THR A 22 -8.26 -2.56 -1.25
CA THR A 22 -6.88 -2.80 -1.73
C THR A 22 -6.79 -2.77 -3.25
N GLY A 23 -7.78 -3.33 -3.95
CA GLY A 23 -7.85 -3.29 -5.42
C GLY A 23 -7.94 -1.85 -5.95
N ILE A 24 -8.84 -1.06 -5.39
CA ILE A 24 -8.99 0.37 -5.74
C ILE A 24 -7.69 1.13 -5.46
N TYR A 25 -7.12 0.95 -4.26
CA TYR A 25 -5.86 1.59 -3.89
C TYR A 25 -4.72 1.25 -4.86
N THR A 26 -4.59 -0.01 -5.24
CA THR A 26 -3.55 -0.46 -6.19
C THR A 26 -3.71 0.23 -7.54
N THR A 27 -4.94 0.30 -8.07
CA THR A 27 -5.22 0.97 -9.35
C THR A 27 -4.90 2.46 -9.29
N VAL A 28 -5.32 3.15 -8.24
CA VAL A 28 -5.03 4.58 -8.02
C VAL A 28 -3.53 4.81 -7.90
N SER A 29 -2.81 3.95 -7.18
CA SER A 29 -1.36 4.05 -6.98
C SER A 29 -0.58 3.95 -8.30
N TRP A 30 -1.00 3.08 -9.22
CA TRP A 30 -0.41 3.00 -10.56
C TRP A 30 -0.69 4.24 -11.40
N SER A 31 -1.91 4.79 -11.33
CA SER A 31 -2.25 6.05 -12.00
C SER A 31 -1.40 7.21 -11.48
N MET A 32 -1.25 7.33 -10.16
CA MET A 32 -0.42 8.36 -9.53
C MET A 32 1.05 8.30 -9.97
N MET A 33 1.56 7.09 -10.23
CA MET A 33 2.92 6.93 -10.74
C MET A 33 3.06 7.48 -12.17
N GLY A 34 2.05 7.27 -13.03
CA GLY A 34 2.00 7.89 -14.36
C GLY A 34 1.98 9.41 -14.27
N ASP A 35 1.13 9.97 -13.42
CA ASP A 35 1.06 11.42 -13.19
C ASP A 35 2.38 12.01 -12.66
N ALA A 36 3.11 11.26 -11.81
CA ALA A 36 4.42 11.68 -11.32
C ALA A 36 5.49 11.72 -12.43
N ILE A 37 5.46 10.76 -13.37
CA ILE A 37 6.34 10.75 -14.54
C ILE A 37 6.06 11.95 -15.43
N ASP A 38 4.79 12.20 -15.74
CA ASP A 38 4.38 13.34 -16.56
C ASP A 38 4.68 14.68 -15.85
N TYR A 39 4.53 14.76 -14.53
CA TYR A 39 4.91 15.93 -13.75
C TYR A 39 6.43 16.21 -13.81
N ASN A 40 7.24 15.17 -13.73
CA ASN A 40 8.69 15.28 -13.86
C ASN A 40 9.06 15.79 -15.27
N GLU A 41 8.47 15.21 -16.33
CA GLU A 41 8.67 15.67 -17.72
C GLU A 41 8.26 17.14 -17.88
N TRP A 42 7.12 17.53 -17.33
CA TRP A 42 6.63 18.91 -17.39
C TRP A 42 7.60 19.91 -16.75
N LYS A 43 8.21 19.54 -15.62
CA LYS A 43 9.13 20.41 -14.87
C LYS A 43 10.55 20.43 -15.43
N THR A 44 11.07 19.29 -15.85
CA THR A 44 12.48 19.13 -16.26
C THR A 44 12.69 19.12 -17.76
N GLY A 45 11.63 18.89 -18.54
CA GLY A 45 11.71 18.66 -19.97
C GLY A 45 12.17 17.25 -20.36
N ASN A 46 12.58 16.42 -19.39
CA ASN A 46 13.08 15.06 -19.61
C ASN A 46 12.09 14.04 -19.09
N ARG A 47 11.74 13.05 -19.93
CA ARG A 47 10.88 11.94 -19.54
C ARG A 47 11.72 10.79 -18.97
N GLU A 48 11.76 10.68 -17.65
CA GLU A 48 12.58 9.68 -16.94
C GLU A 48 11.74 8.53 -16.38
N GLU A 49 11.01 7.82 -17.23
CA GLU A 49 10.18 6.68 -16.80
C GLU A 49 10.99 5.60 -16.08
N GLY A 50 12.17 5.26 -16.64
CA GLY A 50 13.02 4.20 -16.10
C GLY A 50 13.45 4.46 -14.66
N THR A 51 13.82 5.70 -14.33
CA THR A 51 14.23 6.09 -12.97
C THR A 51 13.09 5.97 -11.98
N VAL A 52 11.89 6.44 -12.35
CA VAL A 52 10.70 6.38 -11.47
C VAL A 52 10.28 4.93 -11.22
N TYR A 53 10.22 4.10 -12.27
CA TYR A 53 9.91 2.67 -12.15
C TYR A 53 10.97 1.89 -11.36
N ALA A 54 12.25 2.18 -11.55
CA ALA A 54 13.33 1.54 -10.82
C ALA A 54 13.24 1.84 -9.32
N LEU A 55 13.02 3.12 -8.98
CA LEU A 55 12.90 3.57 -7.59
C LEU A 55 11.66 2.95 -6.91
N HIS A 56 10.50 2.97 -7.58
CA HIS A 56 9.29 2.33 -7.10
C HIS A 56 9.50 0.83 -6.86
N SER A 57 10.11 0.13 -7.81
CA SER A 57 10.37 -1.31 -7.73
C SER A 57 11.35 -1.64 -6.61
N PHE A 58 12.38 -0.81 -6.42
CA PHE A 58 13.34 -0.96 -5.35
C PHE A 58 12.67 -0.87 -3.97
N PHE A 59 11.93 0.21 -3.71
CA PHE A 59 11.25 0.38 -2.42
C PHE A 59 10.19 -0.68 -2.18
N ARG A 60 9.47 -1.10 -3.21
CA ARG A 60 8.48 -2.18 -3.12
C ARG A 60 9.14 -3.50 -2.71
N LYS A 61 10.25 -3.88 -3.34
CA LYS A 61 11.00 -5.11 -2.99
C LYS A 61 11.61 -5.01 -1.60
N LEU A 62 12.15 -3.85 -1.25
CA LEU A 62 12.70 -3.61 0.09
C LEU A 62 11.61 -3.79 1.15
N ALA A 63 10.44 -3.19 0.95
CA ALA A 63 9.31 -3.33 1.87
C ALA A 63 8.82 -4.78 1.98
N GLN A 64 8.79 -5.52 0.87
CA GLN A 64 8.39 -6.93 0.85
C GLN A 64 9.39 -7.85 1.57
N GLY A 65 10.67 -7.51 1.58
CA GLY A 65 11.69 -8.29 2.31
C GLY A 65 11.77 -7.90 3.79
N VAL A 66 11.87 -6.61 4.06
CA VAL A 66 12.08 -6.09 5.42
C VAL A 66 10.80 -6.16 6.26
N GLY A 67 9.63 -5.88 5.68
CA GLY A 67 8.36 -5.84 6.40
C GLY A 67 8.04 -7.15 7.14
N PRO A 68 7.96 -8.29 6.46
CA PRO A 68 7.72 -9.59 7.10
C PRO A 68 8.76 -9.94 8.16
N SER A 69 10.03 -9.62 7.92
CA SER A 69 11.12 -9.89 8.86
C SER A 69 10.93 -9.14 10.19
N ILE A 70 10.53 -7.87 10.12
CA ILE A 70 10.21 -7.08 11.32
C ILE A 70 9.01 -7.68 12.05
N VAL A 71 7.95 -8.07 11.33
CA VAL A 71 6.76 -8.67 11.94
C VAL A 71 7.10 -9.97 12.66
N ILE A 72 7.91 -10.85 12.06
CA ILE A 72 8.35 -12.11 12.67
C ILE A 72 9.19 -11.83 13.91
N ALA A 73 10.11 -10.88 13.87
CA ALA A 73 10.93 -10.50 15.00
C ALA A 73 10.07 -9.98 16.17
N VAL A 74 9.10 -9.11 15.89
CA VAL A 74 8.16 -8.61 16.92
C VAL A 74 7.29 -9.72 17.48
N LEU A 75 6.79 -10.64 16.65
CA LEU A 75 6.04 -11.81 17.12
C LEU A 75 6.89 -12.69 18.06
N GLY A 76 8.17 -12.90 17.75
CA GLY A 76 9.10 -13.60 18.64
C GLY A 76 9.25 -12.92 20.00
N LEU A 77 9.36 -11.59 20.02
CA LEU A 77 9.40 -10.81 21.26
C LEU A 77 8.09 -10.91 22.09
N LEU A 78 6.96 -11.13 21.42
CA LEU A 78 5.66 -11.35 22.07
C LEU A 78 5.47 -12.78 22.59
N GLY A 79 6.47 -13.64 22.39
CA GLY A 79 6.46 -15.04 22.85
C GLY A 79 5.84 -16.02 21.84
N TYR A 80 5.72 -15.63 20.57
CA TYR A 80 5.26 -16.52 19.52
C TYR A 80 6.33 -17.59 19.22
N VAL A 81 5.96 -18.87 19.31
CA VAL A 81 6.84 -20.00 19.02
C VAL A 81 6.44 -20.61 17.68
N SER A 82 7.28 -20.45 16.66
CA SER A 82 6.99 -20.88 15.28
C SER A 82 6.74 -22.38 15.16
N GLU A 83 7.42 -23.20 15.99
CA GLU A 83 7.31 -24.66 15.99
C GLU A 83 5.92 -25.16 16.42
N LEU A 84 5.21 -24.38 17.24
CA LEU A 84 3.85 -24.72 17.70
C LEU A 84 2.76 -24.39 16.67
N GLY A 85 3.10 -23.70 15.59
CA GLY A 85 2.16 -23.26 14.57
C GLY A 85 1.09 -22.29 15.14
N THR A 86 0.00 -22.11 14.42
CA THR A 86 -1.07 -21.16 14.80
C THR A 86 -1.99 -21.70 15.89
N THR A 87 -2.11 -23.00 16.03
CA THR A 87 -3.05 -23.67 16.98
C THR A 87 -2.43 -24.06 18.30
N GLY A 88 -1.10 -24.13 18.38
CA GLY A 88 -0.37 -24.50 19.59
C GLY A 88 0.04 -23.34 20.50
N GLN A 89 -0.26 -22.10 20.11
CA GLN A 89 0.08 -20.91 20.89
C GLN A 89 -0.80 -20.79 22.15
N SER A 90 -0.24 -20.21 23.22
CA SER A 90 -1.05 -19.89 24.39
C SER A 90 -2.10 -18.82 24.03
N PRO A 91 -3.28 -18.83 24.70
CA PRO A 91 -4.33 -17.85 24.44
C PRO A 91 -3.86 -16.39 24.59
N GLU A 92 -2.93 -16.15 25.50
CA GLU A 92 -2.36 -14.82 25.72
C GLU A 92 -1.48 -14.35 24.56
N VAL A 93 -0.62 -15.23 24.04
CA VAL A 93 0.22 -14.94 22.86
C VAL A 93 -0.64 -14.75 21.62
N ALA A 94 -1.66 -15.57 21.42
CA ALA A 94 -2.62 -15.42 20.33
C ALA A 94 -3.33 -14.06 20.38
N HIS A 95 -3.76 -13.63 21.57
CA HIS A 95 -4.40 -12.33 21.76
C HIS A 95 -3.44 -11.15 21.46
N ARG A 96 -2.20 -11.22 21.94
CA ARG A 96 -1.16 -10.21 21.65
C ARG A 96 -0.86 -10.14 20.14
N ALA A 97 -0.78 -11.28 19.46
CA ALA A 97 -0.59 -11.34 18.02
C ALA A 97 -1.74 -10.71 17.26
N CYS A 98 -3.00 -10.93 17.67
CA CYS A 98 -4.17 -10.28 17.07
C CYS A 98 -4.10 -8.75 17.20
N TRP A 99 -3.71 -8.22 18.37
CA TRP A 99 -3.55 -6.78 18.56
C TRP A 99 -2.41 -6.20 17.74
N LEU A 100 -1.29 -6.92 17.60
CA LEU A 100 -0.21 -6.51 16.71
C LEU A 100 -0.69 -6.38 15.27
N VAL A 101 -1.38 -7.40 14.76
CA VAL A 101 -1.91 -7.39 13.39
C VAL A 101 -2.91 -6.25 13.19
N ALA A 102 -3.85 -6.06 14.13
CA ALA A 102 -4.81 -4.96 14.07
C ALA A 102 -4.11 -3.58 14.06
N GLY A 103 -3.08 -3.40 14.89
CA GLY A 103 -2.28 -2.18 14.95
C GLY A 103 -1.52 -1.92 13.64
N LEU A 104 -0.96 -2.96 13.03
CA LEU A 104 -0.26 -2.85 11.74
C LEU A 104 -1.22 -2.46 10.60
N TYR A 105 -2.44 -3.04 10.57
CA TYR A 105 -3.45 -2.64 9.59
C TYR A 105 -3.87 -1.19 9.77
N LEU A 106 -4.11 -0.75 11.01
CA LEU A 106 -4.45 0.63 11.31
C LEU A 106 -3.32 1.59 10.90
N PHE A 107 -2.08 1.26 11.26
CA PHE A 107 -0.91 2.04 10.87
C PHE A 107 -0.77 2.14 9.36
N SER A 108 -0.93 1.02 8.65
CA SER A 108 -0.90 0.98 7.18
C SER A 108 -1.99 1.86 6.56
N ALA A 109 -3.23 1.79 7.08
CA ALA A 109 -4.33 2.60 6.59
C ALA A 109 -4.07 4.11 6.78
N VAL A 110 -3.54 4.51 7.94
CA VAL A 110 -3.16 5.90 8.21
C VAL A 110 -2.04 6.37 7.29
N MET A 111 -0.99 5.55 7.09
CA MET A 111 0.11 5.87 6.18
C MET A 111 -0.36 6.01 4.73
N GLN A 112 -1.24 5.12 4.27
CA GLN A 112 -1.84 5.20 2.93
C GLN A 112 -2.68 6.47 2.78
N PHE A 113 -3.49 6.82 3.78
CA PHE A 113 -4.29 8.05 3.76
C PHE A 113 -3.41 9.30 3.69
N ILE A 114 -2.33 9.36 4.47
CA ILE A 114 -1.36 10.46 4.43
C ILE A 114 -0.67 10.51 3.06
N GLY A 115 -0.22 9.38 2.53
CA GLY A 115 0.46 9.30 1.24
C GLY A 115 -0.41 9.83 0.09
N VAL A 116 -1.65 9.36 0.00
CA VAL A 116 -2.56 9.73 -1.09
C VAL A 116 -3.24 11.08 -0.84
N GLY A 117 -3.66 11.35 0.40
CA GLY A 117 -4.48 12.53 0.70
C GLY A 117 -3.69 13.81 0.99
N VAL A 118 -2.45 13.67 1.49
CA VAL A 118 -1.64 14.82 1.94
C VAL A 118 -0.42 15.04 1.05
N ILE A 119 0.34 13.98 0.79
CA ILE A 119 1.61 14.08 0.04
C ILE A 119 1.35 14.25 -1.45
N PHE A 120 0.39 13.52 -2.01
CA PHE A 120 0.02 13.65 -3.43
C PHE A 120 -0.86 14.89 -3.65
N ASN A 121 -0.20 16.03 -3.87
CA ASN A 121 -0.85 17.35 -4.01
C ASN A 121 -1.02 17.77 -5.48
N LEU A 122 -1.17 16.84 -6.40
CA LEU A 122 -1.50 17.11 -7.81
C LEU A 122 -3.00 17.39 -7.95
N ASN A 123 -3.36 18.67 -7.85
CA ASN A 123 -4.75 19.12 -7.98
C ASN A 123 -5.25 18.93 -9.43
N LYS A 124 -6.55 18.67 -9.61
CA LYS A 124 -7.18 18.51 -10.95
C LYS A 124 -6.83 19.64 -11.92
N LYS A 125 -6.72 20.87 -11.45
CA LYS A 125 -6.31 22.01 -12.27
C LYS A 125 -4.87 21.89 -12.74
N THR A 126 -3.96 21.52 -11.85
CA THR A 126 -2.54 21.33 -12.21
C THR A 126 -2.36 20.19 -13.19
N LEU A 127 -3.09 19.06 -13.00
CA LEU A 127 -3.08 17.94 -13.92
C LEU A 127 -3.60 18.34 -15.32
N ALA A 128 -4.70 19.09 -15.39
CA ALA A 128 -5.23 19.57 -16.67
C ALA A 128 -4.22 20.46 -17.38
N THR A 129 -3.68 21.48 -16.71
CA THR A 129 -2.67 22.40 -17.29
C THR A 129 -1.41 21.64 -17.75
N MET A 130 -0.92 20.72 -16.93
CA MET A 130 0.23 19.87 -17.26
C MET A 130 -0.02 19.06 -18.53
N ASN A 131 -1.17 18.39 -18.62
CA ASN A 131 -1.54 17.57 -19.77
C ASN A 131 -1.67 18.42 -21.05
N ASP A 132 -2.29 19.59 -20.97
CA ASP A 132 -2.45 20.49 -22.12
C ASP A 132 -1.10 20.99 -22.62
N GLU A 133 -0.21 21.42 -21.71
CA GLU A 133 1.13 21.88 -22.07
C GLU A 133 2.04 20.77 -22.61
N LEU A 134 1.99 19.57 -22.01
CA LEU A 134 2.76 18.43 -22.49
C LEU A 134 2.29 17.98 -23.88
N ASN A 135 0.98 17.96 -24.12
CA ASN A 135 0.42 17.62 -25.42
C ASN A 135 0.82 18.64 -26.48
N ALA A 136 0.82 19.94 -26.14
CA ALA A 136 1.28 20.98 -27.05
C ALA A 136 2.78 20.86 -27.40
N ARG A 137 3.64 20.56 -26.39
CA ARG A 137 5.08 20.33 -26.61
C ARG A 137 5.33 19.08 -27.48
N ARG A 138 4.63 17.98 -27.21
CA ARG A 138 4.74 16.72 -27.98
C ARG A 138 4.22 16.86 -29.41
N ALA A 139 3.23 17.74 -29.66
CA ALA A 139 2.73 18.03 -30.99
C ALA A 139 3.72 18.92 -31.81
N ALA A 140 4.42 19.84 -31.15
CA ALA A 140 5.41 20.70 -31.76
C ALA A 140 6.76 19.99 -32.08
N SER A 141 7.01 18.84 -31.47
CA SER A 141 8.23 18.02 -31.66
C SER A 141 8.11 16.95 -32.76
N LYS A 142 6.93 16.80 -33.36
CA LYS A 142 6.66 15.95 -34.53
C LYS A 142 6.82 16.71 -35.84
#